data_0cf57642babb8122169b750cfd3ef8f0
#
_entry.id   0cf57642babb8122169b750cfd3ef8f0
#
_cell.length_a   1.000
_cell.length_b   1.000
_cell.length_c   1.000
_cell.angle_alpha   90.00
_cell.angle_beta   90.00
_cell.angle_gamma   90.00
#
_symmetry.space_group_name_H-M   'P 1'
#
loop_
_entity.id
_entity.type
_entity.pdbx_description
1 polymer ?
#
loop_
_entity_poly.entity_id
_entity_poly.type
_entity_poly.pdbx_seq_one_letter_code
_entity_poly.pdbx_strand_id
1 'polypeptide(L)'
;LLSFVVFDADGVDTAHFPPRHAYLIGPDEVPMQGDISMEPGLVECEKTIQQTAGLAVQFQVGKPEGPGVPPTPNGLGLLTLSTCLLPDRAEPYLLTIEIARNRIMFFLNKLEDWGLFELPSDNPVMQQFEHARAQFTQALVAQRGTAADPGPAGEESPRLGFSHEADKIATNALSLAINAGEGLTLINADRQLKHRLSGRAYAEAVQHLGRLTPEVPPTGHPILIPGAGQVVLHGPPLIGCAVSPGLFGEPLQKAVLATCDFVTMPMRWKDLEPNEGKYNFATTDRWIEWAVRTAKLPVVGGPLIDFRPQAVPEWLFIWENDYETLRDLVFEHVQAVVTRYRRTVTRWTVASGLHVNTNFKISFEQIMDLTRMCVLLTKKLHPTAKIQLEVAQPWGEYHANNRRSIPPYLYAEAAVAAGLSIDAIALRVQMGHAEPGFATRDMMALSALLDKFAGLEKPITVSAIGAPSAPITPLPFRPRAGAEAEDAYEPGFWRQPWSEQAQTDWLTQAVSICCSKPYVHSVCWHELADAPPSAAIPEMPHAGLLHSNGAHKPSLVRLAQLRNAIKDGKSPLSLQSGPAR
;
A
#
# COMPACT_ATOMS: atom_id res chain seq x y z
N LEU A 1 6.60 -11.99 -28.09
CA LEU A 1 7.53 -11.37 -27.17
C LEU A 1 7.06 -9.93 -26.87
N LEU A 2 7.05 -9.54 -25.62
CA LEU A 2 6.84 -8.15 -25.21
C LEU A 2 8.20 -7.54 -24.91
N SER A 3 8.58 -6.48 -25.62
CA SER A 3 9.88 -5.84 -25.43
C SER A 3 9.79 -4.32 -25.45
N PHE A 4 10.72 -3.66 -24.74
CA PHE A 4 10.75 -2.22 -24.57
C PHE A 4 12.13 -1.65 -24.81
N VAL A 5 12.21 -0.60 -25.64
CA VAL A 5 13.40 0.25 -25.74
C VAL A 5 13.43 1.19 -24.54
N VAL A 6 14.60 1.36 -23.96
CA VAL A 6 14.88 2.26 -22.85
C VAL A 6 16.09 3.12 -23.16
N PHE A 7 16.06 4.37 -22.66
CA PHE A 7 17.16 5.31 -22.74
C PHE A 7 17.63 5.66 -21.32
N ASP A 8 18.93 5.94 -21.16
CA ASP A 8 19.41 6.55 -19.92
C ASP A 8 19.12 8.07 -19.90
N ALA A 9 19.44 8.72 -18.81
CA ALA A 9 19.22 10.15 -18.63
C ALA A 9 20.00 11.00 -19.67
N ASP A 10 21.14 10.48 -20.15
CA ASP A 10 22.02 11.17 -21.09
C ASP A 10 21.79 10.73 -22.56
N GLY A 11 20.96 9.70 -22.77
CA GLY A 11 20.61 9.16 -24.09
C GLY A 11 21.73 8.38 -24.78
N VAL A 12 22.80 8.06 -24.07
CA VAL A 12 24.02 7.50 -24.65
C VAL A 12 24.18 6.03 -24.33
N ASP A 13 23.84 5.59 -23.14
CA ASP A 13 24.04 4.20 -22.74
C ASP A 13 22.94 3.72 -21.80
N THR A 14 22.29 2.64 -22.18
CA THR A 14 21.20 2.02 -21.45
C THR A 14 21.67 0.86 -20.56
N ALA A 15 22.97 0.60 -20.52
CA ALA A 15 23.55 -0.42 -19.63
C ALA A 15 23.26 -0.15 -18.14
N HIS A 16 22.81 1.06 -17.81
CA HIS A 16 22.53 1.49 -16.45
C HIS A 16 21.04 1.62 -16.11
N PHE A 17 20.12 1.16 -16.97
CA PHE A 17 18.71 1.02 -16.59
C PHE A 17 18.47 -0.38 -16.01
N PRO A 18 18.71 -0.60 -14.73
CA PRO A 18 18.37 -1.88 -14.15
C PRO A 18 16.83 -1.97 -14.11
N PRO A 19 16.22 -3.04 -14.61
CA PRO A 19 14.79 -3.28 -14.44
C PRO A 19 14.51 -3.66 -12.96
N ARG A 20 14.80 -2.71 -12.06
CA ARG A 20 14.68 -2.93 -10.62
C ARG A 20 13.25 -3.23 -10.27
N HIS A 21 13.03 -4.33 -9.54
CA HIS A 21 11.72 -4.79 -9.10
C HIS A 21 10.70 -4.86 -10.23
N ALA A 22 11.17 -5.18 -11.44
CA ALA A 22 10.34 -5.35 -12.59
C ALA A 22 9.54 -6.64 -12.49
N TYR A 23 8.26 -6.57 -12.84
CA TYR A 23 7.39 -7.72 -12.94
C TYR A 23 6.30 -7.49 -13.98
N LEU A 24 5.72 -8.57 -14.49
CA LEU A 24 4.63 -8.50 -15.44
C LEU A 24 3.30 -8.33 -14.73
N ILE A 25 2.40 -7.56 -15.35
CA ILE A 25 1.04 -7.34 -14.89
C ILE A 25 0.07 -7.81 -15.97
N GLY A 26 -0.90 -8.63 -15.58
CA GLY A 26 -2.01 -9.07 -16.41
C GLY A 26 -3.27 -8.24 -16.25
N PRO A 27 -4.40 -8.73 -16.76
CA PRO A 27 -5.72 -8.15 -16.53
C PRO A 27 -6.00 -7.96 -15.05
N ASP A 28 -6.84 -6.98 -14.72
CA ASP A 28 -7.23 -6.62 -13.35
C ASP A 28 -6.05 -6.23 -12.43
N GLU A 29 -4.93 -5.80 -13.05
CA GLU A 29 -3.70 -5.45 -12.33
C GLU A 29 -3.14 -6.61 -11.48
N VAL A 30 -3.38 -7.84 -11.90
CA VAL A 30 -2.84 -9.03 -11.24
C VAL A 30 -1.43 -9.29 -11.75
N PRO A 31 -0.40 -9.33 -10.88
CA PRO A 31 0.94 -9.70 -11.29
C PRO A 31 0.97 -11.09 -11.94
N MET A 32 1.77 -11.22 -12.99
CA MET A 32 1.90 -12.44 -13.79
C MET A 32 3.32 -12.99 -13.69
N GLN A 33 3.42 -14.28 -13.85
CA GLN A 33 4.70 -14.94 -13.96
C GLN A 33 5.31 -14.76 -15.35
N GLY A 34 6.61 -14.54 -15.38
CA GLY A 34 7.41 -14.40 -16.59
C GLY A 34 8.82 -13.98 -16.24
N ASP A 35 9.71 -14.17 -17.17
CA ASP A 35 11.11 -13.81 -17.02
C ASP A 35 11.37 -12.46 -17.69
N ILE A 36 12.09 -11.58 -17.01
CA ILE A 36 12.46 -10.26 -17.52
C ILE A 36 13.97 -10.21 -17.63
N SER A 37 14.46 -10.03 -18.84
CA SER A 37 15.87 -9.86 -19.12
C SER A 37 16.15 -8.47 -19.66
N MET A 38 17.39 -8.04 -19.52
CA MET A 38 17.85 -6.75 -20.05
C MET A 38 19.11 -6.94 -20.86
N GLU A 39 19.04 -6.50 -22.10
CA GLU A 39 20.18 -6.23 -22.96
C GLU A 39 20.42 -4.71 -23.04
N PRO A 40 21.60 -4.23 -23.46
CA PRO A 40 21.83 -2.80 -23.61
C PRO A 40 20.76 -2.12 -24.48
N GLY A 41 19.91 -1.29 -23.85
CA GLY A 41 18.84 -0.55 -24.53
C GLY A 41 17.53 -1.30 -24.74
N LEU A 42 17.42 -2.56 -24.34
CA LEU A 42 16.24 -3.37 -24.59
C LEU A 42 15.87 -4.18 -23.34
N VAL A 43 14.63 -4.05 -22.90
CA VAL A 43 14.03 -4.90 -21.87
C VAL A 43 13.14 -5.92 -22.57
N GLU A 44 13.39 -7.20 -22.36
CA GLU A 44 12.61 -8.31 -22.93
C GLU A 44 11.84 -9.04 -21.85
N CYS A 45 10.57 -9.36 -22.15
CA CYS A 45 9.66 -9.99 -21.22
C CYS A 45 9.12 -11.29 -21.83
N GLU A 46 9.54 -12.42 -21.27
CA GLU A 46 9.00 -13.74 -21.64
C GLU A 46 7.83 -14.08 -20.71
N LYS A 47 6.66 -14.29 -21.28
CA LYS A 47 5.42 -14.60 -20.55
C LYS A 47 5.18 -16.11 -20.53
N THR A 48 4.72 -16.61 -19.40
CA THR A 48 4.29 -18.01 -19.27
C THR A 48 2.95 -18.30 -19.97
N ILE A 49 2.15 -17.25 -20.22
CA ILE A 49 0.80 -17.33 -20.82
C ILE A 49 0.71 -16.33 -21.97
N GLN A 50 0.15 -16.77 -23.11
CA GLN A 50 -0.07 -15.89 -24.26
C GLN A 50 -1.31 -15.00 -24.06
N GLN A 51 -1.14 -13.91 -23.35
CA GLN A 51 -2.16 -12.87 -23.19
C GLN A 51 -1.49 -11.49 -23.15
N THR A 52 -2.28 -10.43 -23.29
CA THR A 52 -1.78 -9.06 -23.09
C THR A 52 -1.20 -8.90 -21.70
N ALA A 53 -0.08 -8.21 -21.60
CA ALA A 53 0.58 -7.93 -20.33
C ALA A 53 1.14 -6.50 -20.31
N GLY A 54 1.28 -5.93 -19.13
CA GLY A 54 2.03 -4.72 -18.86
C GLY A 54 3.33 -5.06 -18.14
N LEU A 55 4.28 -4.13 -18.16
CA LEU A 55 5.49 -4.15 -17.36
C LEU A 55 5.36 -3.16 -16.23
N ALA A 56 5.51 -3.62 -15.00
CA ALA A 56 5.74 -2.77 -13.83
C ALA A 56 7.23 -2.68 -13.56
N VAL A 57 7.71 -1.50 -13.23
CA VAL A 57 9.12 -1.25 -12.99
C VAL A 57 9.29 -0.04 -12.07
N GLN A 58 10.35 -0.01 -11.27
CA GLN A 58 10.75 1.22 -10.60
C GLN A 58 11.35 2.20 -11.60
N PHE A 59 10.82 3.43 -11.59
CA PHE A 59 11.19 4.48 -12.50
C PHE A 59 11.48 5.79 -11.76
N GLN A 60 12.61 6.43 -12.05
CA GLN A 60 12.96 7.75 -11.53
C GLN A 60 12.14 8.81 -12.25
N VAL A 61 11.18 9.41 -11.55
CA VAL A 61 10.32 10.45 -12.10
C VAL A 61 10.94 11.81 -11.85
N GLY A 62 11.28 12.50 -12.93
CA GLY A 62 11.91 13.82 -12.90
C GLY A 62 10.98 14.94 -12.47
N LYS A 63 11.48 16.17 -12.60
CA LYS A 63 10.69 17.39 -12.35
C LYS A 63 9.66 17.57 -13.46
N PRO A 64 8.38 17.78 -13.12
CA PRO A 64 7.42 18.18 -14.12
C PRO A 64 7.71 19.61 -14.57
N GLU A 65 7.81 19.85 -15.88
CA GLU A 65 8.08 21.15 -16.45
C GLU A 65 6.88 21.65 -17.25
N GLY A 66 6.38 22.83 -16.89
CA GLY A 66 5.24 23.42 -17.60
C GLY A 66 4.56 24.56 -16.85
N PRO A 67 3.61 25.24 -17.49
CA PRO A 67 2.85 26.33 -16.88
C PRO A 67 2.08 25.88 -15.65
N GLY A 68 2.10 26.67 -14.56
CA GLY A 68 1.31 26.40 -13.36
C GLY A 68 1.82 25.25 -12.48
N VAL A 69 2.98 24.68 -12.79
CA VAL A 69 3.59 23.61 -11.99
C VAL A 69 4.31 24.21 -10.77
N PRO A 70 3.99 23.79 -9.55
CA PRO A 70 4.72 24.21 -8.37
C PRO A 70 6.18 23.70 -8.42
N PRO A 71 7.15 24.43 -7.81
CA PRO A 71 8.52 23.94 -7.75
C PRO A 71 8.61 22.58 -7.04
N THR A 72 9.18 21.60 -7.73
CA THR A 72 9.50 20.28 -7.16
C THR A 72 11.00 20.06 -7.27
N PRO A 73 11.79 20.49 -6.28
CA PRO A 73 13.25 20.59 -6.43
C PRO A 73 13.93 19.26 -6.77
N ASN A 74 13.39 18.13 -6.29
CA ASN A 74 13.98 16.79 -6.46
C ASN A 74 13.19 15.87 -7.42
N GLY A 75 12.21 16.41 -8.17
CA GLY A 75 11.31 15.62 -8.98
C GLY A 75 10.16 14.99 -8.16
N LEU A 76 9.59 13.90 -8.67
CA LEU A 76 8.46 13.21 -8.03
C LEU A 76 8.87 11.91 -7.31
N GLY A 77 10.12 11.50 -7.46
CA GLY A 77 10.68 10.37 -6.71
C GLY A 77 11.03 9.16 -7.55
N LEU A 78 11.44 8.10 -6.86
CA LEU A 78 11.66 6.78 -7.44
C LEU A 78 10.42 5.93 -7.13
N LEU A 79 9.56 5.73 -8.13
CA LEU A 79 8.23 5.16 -7.97
C LEU A 79 8.06 3.87 -8.77
N THR A 80 7.30 2.93 -8.25
CA THR A 80 6.86 1.77 -9.05
C THR A 80 5.71 2.19 -9.96
N LEU A 81 5.95 2.12 -11.26
CA LEU A 81 5.02 2.49 -12.32
C LEU A 81 4.77 1.30 -13.25
N SER A 82 3.69 1.34 -14.00
CA SER A 82 3.35 0.30 -14.96
C SER A 82 2.99 0.88 -16.33
N THR A 83 3.22 0.07 -17.37
CA THR A 83 2.70 0.32 -18.71
C THR A 83 1.21 -0.03 -18.78
N CYS A 84 0.54 0.31 -19.88
CA CYS A 84 -0.73 -0.32 -20.24
C CYS A 84 -0.54 -1.82 -20.51
N LEU A 85 -1.63 -2.57 -20.56
CA LEU A 85 -1.61 -3.93 -21.12
C LEU A 85 -1.39 -3.86 -22.63
N LEU A 86 -0.34 -4.51 -23.10
CA LEU A 86 0.12 -4.45 -24.48
C LEU A 86 0.10 -5.85 -25.12
N PRO A 87 -0.26 -5.95 -26.40
CA PRO A 87 -0.12 -7.20 -27.15
C PRO A 87 1.35 -7.47 -27.49
N ASP A 88 1.67 -8.74 -27.70
CA ASP A 88 2.96 -9.13 -28.28
C ASP A 88 3.10 -8.62 -29.72
N ARG A 89 4.29 -8.15 -30.05
CA ARG A 89 4.65 -7.76 -31.42
C ARG A 89 6.15 -7.94 -31.65
N ALA A 90 6.56 -7.94 -32.94
CA ALA A 90 7.97 -8.08 -33.31
C ALA A 90 8.78 -6.81 -32.98
N GLU A 91 8.18 -5.63 -33.17
CA GLU A 91 8.82 -4.37 -32.85
C GLU A 91 8.66 -4.02 -31.37
N PRO A 92 9.71 -3.58 -30.66
CA PRO A 92 9.60 -3.17 -29.27
C PRO A 92 8.72 -1.91 -29.11
N TYR A 93 8.32 -1.64 -27.88
CA TYR A 93 7.67 -0.39 -27.47
C TYR A 93 8.71 0.59 -26.91
N LEU A 94 8.42 1.88 -26.90
CA LEU A 94 9.22 2.84 -26.12
C LEU A 94 8.64 2.90 -24.70
N LEU A 95 9.45 2.48 -23.71
CA LEU A 95 8.96 2.27 -22.31
C LEU A 95 8.31 3.53 -21.74
N THR A 96 8.94 4.67 -21.87
CA THR A 96 8.45 5.95 -21.33
C THR A 96 7.12 6.39 -21.92
N ILE A 97 6.90 6.15 -23.22
CA ILE A 97 5.60 6.41 -23.86
C ILE A 97 4.51 5.54 -23.24
N GLU A 98 4.78 4.25 -23.02
CA GLU A 98 3.75 3.34 -22.53
C GLU A 98 3.44 3.56 -21.05
N ILE A 99 4.42 3.94 -20.24
CA ILE A 99 4.18 4.37 -18.85
C ILE A 99 3.39 5.70 -18.82
N ALA A 100 3.77 6.69 -19.67
CA ALA A 100 3.04 7.95 -19.76
C ALA A 100 1.59 7.74 -20.24
N ARG A 101 1.38 6.86 -21.23
CA ARG A 101 0.04 6.45 -21.70
C ARG A 101 -0.81 5.91 -20.56
N ASN A 102 -0.25 4.99 -19.77
CA ASN A 102 -0.93 4.43 -18.62
C ASN A 102 -1.37 5.53 -17.63
N ARG A 103 -0.48 6.47 -17.31
CA ARG A 103 -0.78 7.55 -16.36
C ARG A 103 -1.82 8.54 -16.87
N ILE A 104 -1.82 8.86 -18.15
CA ILE A 104 -2.86 9.70 -18.78
C ILE A 104 -4.21 8.98 -18.74
N MET A 105 -4.26 7.71 -19.11
CA MET A 105 -5.49 6.92 -19.05
C MET A 105 -5.98 6.78 -17.59
N PHE A 106 -5.08 6.56 -16.67
CA PHE A 106 -5.41 6.43 -15.25
C PHE A 106 -6.02 7.72 -14.70
N PHE A 107 -5.49 8.89 -15.07
CA PHE A 107 -6.09 10.18 -14.71
C PHE A 107 -7.51 10.33 -15.25
N LEU A 108 -7.73 10.02 -16.54
CA LEU A 108 -9.06 10.11 -17.17
C LEU A 108 -10.06 9.18 -16.51
N ASN A 109 -9.68 7.93 -16.25
CA ASN A 109 -10.54 6.97 -15.56
C ASN A 109 -10.93 7.47 -14.16
N LYS A 110 -9.96 8.03 -13.40
CA LYS A 110 -10.25 8.55 -12.06
C LYS A 110 -11.03 9.86 -12.08
N LEU A 111 -10.85 10.69 -13.08
CA LEU A 111 -11.69 11.88 -13.30
C LEU A 111 -13.16 11.47 -13.50
N GLU A 112 -13.39 10.38 -14.24
CA GLU A 112 -14.71 9.79 -14.46
C GLU A 112 -15.25 9.13 -13.18
N ASP A 113 -14.52 8.18 -12.61
CA ASP A 113 -14.92 7.43 -11.41
C ASP A 113 -15.33 8.35 -10.25
N TRP A 114 -14.63 9.48 -10.11
CA TRP A 114 -14.88 10.42 -9.02
C TRP A 114 -15.87 11.53 -9.37
N GLY A 115 -16.40 11.56 -10.59
CA GLY A 115 -17.37 12.56 -11.05
C GLY A 115 -16.83 13.98 -10.98
N LEU A 116 -15.56 14.18 -11.40
CA LEU A 116 -14.88 15.48 -11.33
C LEU A 116 -14.82 16.21 -12.69
N PHE A 117 -15.69 15.89 -13.63
CA PHE A 117 -15.76 16.55 -14.95
C PHE A 117 -16.04 18.04 -14.91
N GLU A 118 -16.67 18.50 -13.82
CA GLU A 118 -17.04 19.91 -13.65
C GLU A 118 -15.89 20.79 -13.16
N LEU A 119 -14.69 20.22 -12.99
CA LEU A 119 -13.52 21.02 -12.65
C LEU A 119 -13.28 22.05 -13.76
N PRO A 120 -13.15 23.35 -13.40
CA PRO A 120 -12.90 24.39 -14.39
C PRO A 120 -11.62 24.14 -15.19
N SER A 121 -11.61 24.51 -16.46
CA SER A 121 -10.43 24.32 -17.32
C SER A 121 -9.22 25.16 -16.88
N ASP A 122 -9.44 26.21 -16.10
CA ASP A 122 -8.41 27.04 -15.48
C ASP A 122 -7.89 26.46 -14.14
N ASN A 123 -8.47 25.35 -13.67
CA ASN A 123 -7.95 24.65 -12.50
C ASN A 123 -6.50 24.19 -12.78
N PRO A 124 -5.54 24.47 -11.88
CA PRO A 124 -4.13 24.12 -12.09
C PRO A 124 -3.88 22.63 -12.38
N VAL A 125 -4.67 21.73 -11.78
CA VAL A 125 -4.57 20.28 -12.03
C VAL A 125 -4.99 19.95 -13.45
N MET A 126 -6.09 20.54 -13.94
CA MET A 126 -6.56 20.35 -15.31
C MET A 126 -5.60 20.94 -16.34
N GLN A 127 -5.03 22.12 -16.06
CA GLN A 127 -4.01 22.71 -16.93
C GLN A 127 -2.76 21.85 -17.05
N GLN A 128 -2.28 21.29 -15.93
CA GLN A 128 -1.14 20.36 -15.93
C GLN A 128 -1.46 19.08 -16.71
N PHE A 129 -2.64 18.52 -16.53
CA PHE A 129 -3.08 17.35 -17.27
C PHE A 129 -3.17 17.61 -18.77
N GLU A 130 -3.75 18.72 -19.21
CA GLU A 130 -3.81 19.09 -20.61
C GLU A 130 -2.41 19.30 -21.22
N HIS A 131 -1.48 19.85 -20.42
CA HIS A 131 -0.09 19.97 -20.84
C HIS A 131 0.58 18.59 -20.96
N ALA A 132 0.35 17.69 -20.01
CA ALA A 132 0.82 16.30 -20.09
C ALA A 132 0.31 15.61 -21.37
N ARG A 133 -0.96 15.77 -21.70
CA ARG A 133 -1.58 15.21 -22.91
C ARG A 133 -1.01 15.78 -24.19
N ALA A 134 -0.73 17.09 -24.22
CA ALA A 134 -0.09 17.74 -25.35
C ALA A 134 1.34 17.23 -25.57
N GLN A 135 2.14 17.15 -24.49
CA GLN A 135 3.50 16.57 -24.52
C GLN A 135 3.47 15.11 -24.97
N PHE A 136 2.55 14.31 -24.45
CA PHE A 136 2.39 12.92 -24.87
C PHE A 136 2.09 12.80 -26.37
N THR A 137 1.23 13.66 -26.91
CA THR A 137 0.95 13.69 -28.35
C THR A 137 2.20 14.06 -29.16
N GLN A 138 3.00 15.02 -28.69
CA GLN A 138 4.28 15.37 -29.32
C GLN A 138 5.27 14.20 -29.28
N ALA A 139 5.36 13.48 -28.15
CA ALA A 139 6.20 12.28 -28.03
C ALA A 139 5.80 11.21 -29.05
N LEU A 140 4.50 10.97 -29.25
CA LEU A 140 4.01 10.03 -30.26
C LEU A 140 4.39 10.43 -31.69
N VAL A 141 4.37 11.73 -32.01
CA VAL A 141 4.79 12.23 -33.33
C VAL A 141 6.31 12.07 -33.52
N ALA A 142 7.08 12.37 -32.47
CA ALA A 142 8.53 12.26 -32.47
C ALA A 142 9.05 10.83 -32.24
N GLN A 143 8.17 9.85 -32.03
CA GLN A 143 8.53 8.49 -31.59
C GLN A 143 9.54 7.79 -32.50
N ARG A 144 9.45 8.02 -33.78
CA ARG A 144 10.41 7.49 -34.77
C ARG A 144 11.47 8.53 -35.04
N GLY A 145 12.73 8.14 -34.88
CA GLY A 145 13.86 8.94 -35.31
C GLY A 145 13.83 9.12 -36.83
N THR A 146 14.30 10.26 -37.31
CA THR A 146 14.57 10.41 -38.73
C THR A 146 15.76 9.50 -39.12
N ALA A 147 15.75 8.94 -40.32
CA ALA A 147 16.83 8.09 -40.82
C ALA A 147 18.24 8.77 -40.85
N ALA A 148 18.30 10.03 -40.42
CA ALA A 148 19.48 10.89 -40.38
C ALA A 148 20.07 11.07 -38.97
N ASP A 149 19.59 10.37 -37.95
CA ASP A 149 20.18 10.45 -36.60
C ASP A 149 21.07 9.21 -36.37
N PRO A 150 22.30 9.18 -36.97
CA PRO A 150 23.27 8.16 -36.64
C PRO A 150 23.75 8.47 -35.22
N GLY A 151 23.46 7.60 -34.28
CA GLY A 151 24.13 7.64 -32.98
C GLY A 151 25.65 7.77 -33.14
N PRO A 152 26.42 8.07 -32.11
CA PRO A 152 27.85 8.29 -32.20
C PRO A 152 28.51 7.18 -33.02
N ALA A 153 29.27 7.59 -34.04
CA ALA A 153 29.81 6.74 -35.08
C ALA A 153 30.54 5.52 -34.53
N GLY A 154 30.05 4.32 -34.81
CA GLY A 154 30.80 3.09 -34.69
C GLY A 154 30.11 1.88 -34.07
N GLU A 155 28.97 1.99 -33.42
CA GLU A 155 28.24 0.84 -32.89
C GLU A 155 26.81 0.79 -33.46
N GLU A 156 26.47 -0.31 -34.13
CA GLU A 156 25.09 -0.63 -34.48
C GLU A 156 24.32 -0.91 -33.16
N SER A 157 23.93 0.16 -32.51
CA SER A 157 23.08 0.06 -31.34
C SER A 157 21.69 -0.45 -31.75
N PRO A 158 21.11 -1.44 -31.03
CA PRO A 158 19.80 -2.00 -31.37
C PRO A 158 18.62 -1.05 -31.06
N ARG A 159 18.82 0.24 -31.07
CA ARG A 159 17.79 1.28 -30.79
C ARG A 159 16.74 1.40 -31.89
N LEU A 160 16.56 0.38 -32.70
CA LEU A 160 15.43 0.08 -33.59
C LEU A 160 14.62 1.30 -34.08
N GLY A 161 15.31 2.43 -34.35
CA GLY A 161 14.72 3.64 -34.92
C GLY A 161 13.86 4.48 -33.97
N PHE A 162 14.00 4.34 -32.64
CA PHE A 162 13.36 5.24 -31.68
C PHE A 162 14.19 6.50 -31.44
N SER A 163 13.49 7.63 -31.20
CA SER A 163 14.06 8.94 -30.94
C SER A 163 14.27 9.17 -29.46
N HIS A 164 15.49 9.57 -29.05
CA HIS A 164 15.77 10.02 -27.68
C HIS A 164 14.99 11.29 -27.33
N GLU A 165 14.70 12.16 -28.30
CA GLU A 165 13.86 13.34 -28.09
C GLU A 165 12.44 12.93 -27.70
N ALA A 166 11.88 11.88 -28.32
CA ALA A 166 10.58 11.33 -27.92
C ALA A 166 10.58 10.79 -26.49
N ASP A 167 11.67 10.16 -26.06
CA ASP A 167 11.83 9.68 -24.70
C ASP A 167 11.82 10.83 -23.69
N LYS A 168 12.56 11.91 -23.94
CA LYS A 168 12.57 13.11 -23.09
C LYS A 168 11.19 13.76 -23.00
N ILE A 169 10.50 13.93 -24.11
CA ILE A 169 9.16 14.51 -24.15
C ILE A 169 8.18 13.61 -23.38
N ALA A 170 8.25 12.28 -23.56
CA ALA A 170 7.42 11.32 -22.86
C ALA A 170 7.69 11.31 -21.35
N THR A 171 8.95 11.45 -20.94
CA THR A 171 9.34 11.54 -19.53
C THR A 171 8.77 12.80 -18.86
N ASN A 172 8.75 13.95 -19.55
CA ASN A 172 8.09 15.15 -19.04
C ASN A 172 6.56 14.97 -19.00
N ALA A 173 5.95 14.39 -20.03
CA ALA A 173 4.53 14.06 -20.04
C ALA A 173 4.13 13.16 -18.86
N LEU A 174 4.96 12.16 -18.56
CA LEU A 174 4.80 11.27 -17.40
C LEU A 174 4.85 12.03 -16.08
N SER A 175 5.85 12.88 -15.90
CA SER A 175 6.01 13.68 -14.68
C SER A 175 4.82 14.60 -14.45
N LEU A 176 4.33 15.27 -15.50
CA LEU A 176 3.14 16.12 -15.48
C LEU A 176 1.87 15.32 -15.14
N ALA A 177 1.70 14.14 -15.77
CA ALA A 177 0.53 13.29 -15.55
C ALA A 177 0.47 12.76 -14.11
N ILE A 178 1.60 12.35 -13.52
CA ILE A 178 1.66 11.91 -12.12
C ILE A 178 1.36 13.07 -11.18
N ASN A 179 1.97 14.24 -11.39
CA ASN A 179 1.74 15.40 -10.53
C ASN A 179 0.27 15.88 -10.60
N ALA A 180 -0.31 15.91 -11.79
CA ALA A 180 -1.74 16.19 -11.98
C ALA A 180 -2.62 15.13 -11.30
N GLY A 181 -2.25 13.86 -11.42
CA GLY A 181 -2.94 12.73 -10.78
C GLY A 181 -2.97 12.82 -9.25
N GLU A 182 -1.84 13.15 -8.64
CA GLU A 182 -1.78 13.39 -7.19
C GLU A 182 -2.63 14.61 -6.80
N GLY A 183 -2.59 15.70 -7.59
CA GLY A 183 -3.44 16.87 -7.38
C GLY A 183 -4.93 16.54 -7.46
N LEU A 184 -5.35 15.77 -8.47
CA LEU A 184 -6.74 15.31 -8.61
C LEU A 184 -7.17 14.45 -7.41
N THR A 185 -6.28 13.58 -6.94
CA THR A 185 -6.51 12.72 -5.78
C THR A 185 -6.76 13.54 -4.52
N LEU A 186 -5.98 14.61 -4.30
CA LEU A 186 -6.16 15.50 -3.15
C LEU A 186 -7.46 16.32 -3.24
N ILE A 187 -7.84 16.79 -4.41
CA ILE A 187 -9.12 17.48 -4.64
C ILE A 187 -10.28 16.54 -4.28
N ASN A 188 -10.24 15.30 -4.78
CA ASN A 188 -11.24 14.31 -4.46
C ASN A 188 -11.28 13.97 -2.97
N ALA A 189 -10.10 13.76 -2.35
CA ALA A 189 -10.00 13.45 -0.93
C ALA A 189 -10.59 14.58 -0.06
N ASP A 190 -10.31 15.84 -0.36
CA ASP A 190 -10.86 16.98 0.36
C ASP A 190 -12.39 17.05 0.22
N ARG A 191 -12.92 16.87 -1.02
CA ARG A 191 -14.36 16.83 -1.29
C ARG A 191 -15.05 15.70 -0.53
N GLN A 192 -14.53 14.47 -0.64
CA GLN A 192 -15.11 13.31 0.02
C GLN A 192 -15.05 13.43 1.55
N LEU A 193 -13.94 13.94 2.08
CA LEU A 193 -13.77 14.11 3.53
C LEU A 193 -14.75 15.14 4.09
N LYS A 194 -14.91 16.31 3.45
CA LYS A 194 -15.93 17.31 3.83
C LYS A 194 -17.34 16.72 3.79
N HIS A 195 -17.65 15.93 2.75
CA HIS A 195 -18.95 15.28 2.60
C HIS A 195 -19.19 14.23 3.70
N ARG A 196 -18.16 13.44 4.04
CA ARG A 196 -18.20 12.46 5.12
C ARG A 196 -18.36 13.11 6.50
N LEU A 197 -17.53 14.11 6.81
CA LEU A 197 -17.52 14.78 8.12
C LEU A 197 -18.79 15.57 8.40
N SER A 198 -19.45 16.08 7.36
CA SER A 198 -20.77 16.72 7.48
C SER A 198 -21.94 15.73 7.67
N GLY A 199 -21.68 14.41 7.61
CA GLY A 199 -22.69 13.37 7.68
C GLY A 199 -23.52 13.17 6.41
N ARG A 200 -23.29 13.99 5.37
CA ARG A 200 -24.08 13.93 4.10
C ARG A 200 -23.89 12.60 3.38
N ALA A 201 -22.65 12.09 3.30
CA ALA A 201 -22.36 10.82 2.62
C ALA A 201 -23.24 9.69 3.17
N TYR A 202 -23.38 9.60 4.48
CA TYR A 202 -24.21 8.59 5.13
C TYR A 202 -25.72 8.86 4.92
N ALA A 203 -26.16 10.12 5.06
CA ALA A 203 -27.56 10.50 4.88
C ALA A 203 -28.05 10.19 3.46
N GLU A 204 -27.25 10.49 2.44
CA GLU A 204 -27.55 10.19 1.04
C GLU A 204 -27.59 8.67 0.79
N ALA A 205 -26.68 7.90 1.39
CA ALA A 205 -26.71 6.44 1.30
C ALA A 205 -27.98 5.84 1.93
N VAL A 206 -28.41 6.35 3.10
CA VAL A 206 -29.69 5.96 3.74
C VAL A 206 -30.86 6.27 2.82
N GLN A 207 -30.90 7.48 2.24
CA GLN A 207 -31.98 7.89 1.35
C GLN A 207 -32.01 7.05 0.07
N HIS A 208 -30.84 6.73 -0.48
CA HIS A 208 -30.74 5.88 -1.67
C HIS A 208 -31.23 4.47 -1.38
N LEU A 209 -30.79 3.87 -0.29
CA LEU A 209 -31.23 2.53 0.12
C LEU A 209 -32.73 2.48 0.37
N GLY A 210 -33.31 3.49 1.04
CA GLY A 210 -34.75 3.57 1.31
C GLY A 210 -35.63 3.69 0.07
N ARG A 211 -35.06 4.11 -1.08
CA ARG A 211 -35.75 4.08 -2.38
C ARG A 211 -35.73 2.69 -3.04
N LEU A 212 -34.74 1.86 -2.70
CA LEU A 212 -34.52 0.56 -3.30
C LEU A 212 -35.14 -0.58 -2.48
N THR A 213 -35.16 -0.42 -1.15
CA THR A 213 -35.65 -1.44 -0.22
C THR A 213 -36.50 -0.80 0.88
N PRO A 214 -37.61 -1.43 1.32
CA PRO A 214 -38.41 -0.93 2.44
C PRO A 214 -37.68 -1.05 3.80
N GLU A 215 -36.64 -1.89 3.89
CA GLU A 215 -35.88 -2.12 5.11
C GLU A 215 -34.61 -1.26 5.11
N VAL A 216 -34.62 -0.18 5.90
CA VAL A 216 -33.41 0.62 6.15
C VAL A 216 -32.74 0.12 7.42
N PRO A 217 -31.41 -0.15 7.41
CA PRO A 217 -30.68 -0.57 8.60
C PRO A 217 -30.84 0.43 9.75
N PRO A 218 -30.75 -0.02 11.01
CA PRO A 218 -30.73 0.87 12.16
C PRO A 218 -29.63 1.94 12.00
N THR A 219 -29.89 3.13 12.50
CA THR A 219 -28.94 4.27 12.43
C THR A 219 -27.58 3.87 12.96
N GLY A 220 -26.53 4.21 12.22
CA GLY A 220 -25.14 3.93 12.60
C GLY A 220 -24.55 2.60 12.09
N HIS A 221 -25.37 1.76 11.44
CA HIS A 221 -24.86 0.55 10.78
C HIS A 221 -24.23 0.87 9.41
N PRO A 222 -23.23 0.08 8.96
CA PRO A 222 -22.73 0.19 7.59
C PRO A 222 -23.85 0.00 6.57
N ILE A 223 -23.88 0.84 5.54
CA ILE A 223 -24.85 0.75 4.45
C ILE A 223 -24.13 0.28 3.20
N LEU A 224 -24.58 -0.86 2.69
CA LEU A 224 -24.18 -1.33 1.37
C LEU A 224 -25.12 -0.71 0.34
N ILE A 225 -24.55 -0.01 -0.64
CA ILE A 225 -25.34 0.58 -1.76
C ILE A 225 -25.40 -0.46 -2.88
N PRO A 226 -26.59 -1.01 -3.17
CA PRO A 226 -26.77 -1.99 -4.23
C PRO A 226 -26.32 -1.43 -5.59
N GLY A 227 -25.51 -2.19 -6.32
CA GLY A 227 -24.99 -1.81 -7.64
C GLY A 227 -23.77 -0.88 -7.64
N ALA A 228 -23.47 -0.22 -6.52
CA ALA A 228 -22.23 0.57 -6.39
C ALA A 228 -21.07 -0.22 -5.79
N GLY A 229 -21.31 -1.42 -5.26
CA GLY A 229 -20.27 -2.28 -4.68
C GLY A 229 -19.51 -1.68 -3.50
N GLN A 230 -20.05 -0.64 -2.86
CA GLN A 230 -19.34 0.07 -1.79
C GLN A 230 -20.18 0.18 -0.52
N VAL A 231 -19.47 0.08 0.61
CA VAL A 231 -20.06 0.28 1.94
C VAL A 231 -19.86 1.74 2.37
N VAL A 232 -20.91 2.38 2.87
CA VAL A 232 -20.83 3.71 3.48
C VAL A 232 -20.94 3.60 4.99
N LEU A 233 -19.94 4.12 5.69
CA LEU A 233 -19.86 4.08 7.15
C LEU A 233 -20.39 5.37 7.77
N HIS A 234 -21.00 5.22 8.96
CA HIS A 234 -21.43 6.37 9.74
C HIS A 234 -20.24 7.01 10.48
N GLY A 235 -20.18 8.33 10.43
CA GLY A 235 -19.24 9.13 11.23
C GLY A 235 -17.80 9.20 10.67
N PRO A 236 -16.94 9.90 11.41
CA PRO A 236 -15.55 10.09 11.00
C PRO A 236 -14.75 8.78 11.11
N PRO A 237 -13.66 8.65 10.32
CA PRO A 237 -12.74 7.53 10.46
C PRO A 237 -11.96 7.64 11.77
N LEU A 238 -11.56 6.50 12.33
CA LEU A 238 -10.73 6.44 13.52
C LEU A 238 -9.24 6.45 13.12
N ILE A 239 -8.43 7.18 13.88
CA ILE A 239 -6.97 7.18 13.74
C ILE A 239 -6.34 6.48 14.93
N GLY A 240 -5.44 5.54 14.68
CA GLY A 240 -4.70 4.80 15.68
C GLY A 240 -3.24 4.61 15.34
N CYS A 241 -2.54 3.94 16.22
CA CYS A 241 -1.14 3.60 16.06
C CYS A 241 -0.87 2.19 16.58
N ALA A 242 0.05 1.48 15.93
CA ALA A 242 0.60 0.24 16.45
C ALA A 242 1.67 0.57 17.50
N VAL A 243 1.52 0.03 18.69
CA VAL A 243 2.52 0.19 19.76
C VAL A 243 3.66 -0.80 19.57
N SER A 244 4.85 -0.42 20.03
CA SER A 244 6.03 -1.30 20.02
C SER A 244 6.05 -2.10 21.32
N PRO A 245 5.76 -3.43 21.34
CA PRO A 245 5.61 -4.18 22.57
C PRO A 245 6.84 -4.12 23.50
N GLY A 246 8.04 -4.08 22.93
CA GLY A 246 9.29 -4.00 23.67
C GLY A 246 9.59 -2.65 24.30
N LEU A 247 8.88 -1.58 23.91
CA LEU A 247 9.06 -0.22 24.42
C LEU A 247 7.85 0.21 25.21
N PHE A 248 8.03 0.56 26.46
CA PHE A 248 6.95 1.04 27.34
C PHE A 248 7.46 2.15 28.25
N GLY A 249 6.76 3.27 28.26
CA GLY A 249 7.15 4.41 29.08
C GLY A 249 6.24 5.61 28.88
N GLU A 250 6.37 6.58 29.77
CA GLU A 250 5.52 7.77 29.79
C GLU A 250 5.54 8.59 28.48
N PRO A 251 6.69 8.78 27.79
CA PRO A 251 6.70 9.50 26.51
C PRO A 251 5.83 8.82 25.44
N LEU A 252 5.89 7.48 25.34
CA LEU A 252 5.11 6.71 24.38
C LEU A 252 3.61 6.77 24.74
N GLN A 253 3.27 6.66 26.02
CA GLN A 253 1.90 6.75 26.52
C GLN A 253 1.29 8.11 26.20
N LYS A 254 2.02 9.22 26.43
CA LYS A 254 1.58 10.57 26.09
C LYS A 254 1.38 10.74 24.58
N ALA A 255 2.27 10.19 23.78
CA ALA A 255 2.14 10.22 22.32
C ALA A 255 0.87 9.50 21.84
N VAL A 256 0.58 8.32 22.38
CA VAL A 256 -0.66 7.58 22.08
C VAL A 256 -1.90 8.39 22.44
N LEU A 257 -1.95 8.97 23.63
CA LEU A 257 -3.10 9.78 24.08
C LEU A 257 -3.34 11.00 23.18
N ALA A 258 -2.27 11.61 22.67
CA ALA A 258 -2.35 12.76 21.81
C ALA A 258 -2.83 12.42 20.38
N THR A 259 -2.51 11.23 19.88
CA THR A 259 -2.66 10.89 18.44
C THR A 259 -3.71 9.81 18.15
N CYS A 260 -4.13 9.01 19.13
CA CYS A 260 -4.89 7.79 18.86
C CYS A 260 -6.32 7.83 19.39
N ASP A 261 -7.24 7.21 18.62
CA ASP A 261 -8.61 6.86 19.01
C ASP A 261 -8.69 5.38 19.41
N PHE A 262 -7.73 4.58 19.02
CA PHE A 262 -7.53 3.18 19.38
C PHE A 262 -6.05 2.84 19.28
N VAL A 263 -5.64 1.72 19.86
CA VAL A 263 -4.28 1.19 19.71
C VAL A 263 -4.31 -0.18 19.07
N THR A 264 -3.32 -0.45 18.20
CA THR A 264 -3.05 -1.79 17.71
C THR A 264 -1.91 -2.40 18.51
N MET A 265 -2.15 -3.60 19.06
CA MET A 265 -1.17 -4.42 19.76
C MET A 265 -0.66 -5.48 18.80
N PRO A 266 0.55 -5.34 18.23
CA PRO A 266 1.16 -6.38 17.43
C PRO A 266 1.39 -7.64 18.28
N MET A 267 0.94 -8.79 17.77
CA MET A 267 1.01 -10.07 18.47
C MET A 267 1.75 -11.10 17.61
N ARG A 268 3.01 -10.76 17.23
CA ARG A 268 3.80 -11.67 16.39
C ARG A 268 4.07 -12.95 17.14
N TRP A 269 3.85 -14.09 16.49
CA TRP A 269 4.00 -15.40 17.12
C TRP A 269 5.39 -15.60 17.72
N LYS A 270 6.46 -15.24 16.98
CA LYS A 270 7.84 -15.36 17.49
C LYS A 270 8.11 -14.57 18.78
N ASP A 271 7.40 -13.47 19.01
CA ASP A 271 7.59 -12.65 20.21
C ASP A 271 6.80 -13.21 21.39
N LEU A 272 5.62 -13.79 21.13
CA LEU A 272 4.76 -14.39 22.15
C LEU A 272 5.21 -15.79 22.55
N GLU A 273 5.74 -16.57 21.61
CA GLU A 273 6.17 -17.95 21.79
C GLU A 273 7.53 -18.18 21.12
N PRO A 274 8.61 -17.59 21.67
CA PRO A 274 9.95 -17.71 21.08
C PRO A 274 10.50 -19.15 21.07
N ASN A 275 10.02 -19.99 21.94
CA ASN A 275 10.28 -21.43 21.97
C ASN A 275 8.95 -22.17 22.11
N GLU A 276 8.84 -23.32 21.47
CA GLU A 276 7.64 -24.17 21.49
C GLU A 276 7.10 -24.38 22.91
N GLY A 277 5.81 -24.09 23.12
CA GLY A 277 5.11 -24.22 24.40
C GLY A 277 5.50 -23.17 25.46
N LYS A 278 6.40 -22.23 25.17
CA LYS A 278 6.87 -21.24 26.15
C LYS A 278 6.42 -19.82 25.79
N TYR A 279 5.22 -19.46 26.25
CA TYR A 279 4.66 -18.14 26.02
C TYR A 279 5.24 -17.07 26.95
N ASN A 280 5.46 -15.87 26.39
CA ASN A 280 5.84 -14.67 27.12
C ASN A 280 4.88 -13.52 26.76
N PHE A 281 3.93 -13.26 27.63
CA PHE A 281 2.92 -12.21 27.46
C PHE A 281 3.25 -10.90 28.20
N ALA A 282 4.36 -10.82 28.91
CA ALA A 282 4.63 -9.74 29.86
C ALA A 282 4.60 -8.33 29.22
N THR A 283 5.17 -8.16 28.03
CA THR A 283 5.20 -6.88 27.31
C THR A 283 3.84 -6.51 26.75
N THR A 284 3.13 -7.47 26.20
CA THR A 284 1.77 -7.32 25.65
C THR A 284 0.77 -7.00 26.76
N ASP A 285 0.82 -7.72 27.90
CA ASP A 285 -0.04 -7.47 29.06
C ASP A 285 0.08 -6.03 29.55
N ARG A 286 1.29 -5.52 29.66
CA ARG A 286 1.57 -4.16 30.16
C ARG A 286 0.88 -3.09 29.30
N TRP A 287 1.01 -3.20 27.98
CA TRP A 287 0.39 -2.27 27.03
C TRP A 287 -1.13 -2.37 27.04
N ILE A 288 -1.68 -3.60 27.01
CA ILE A 288 -3.14 -3.83 27.01
C ILE A 288 -3.76 -3.34 28.32
N GLU A 289 -3.13 -3.63 29.47
CA GLU A 289 -3.62 -3.17 30.77
C GLU A 289 -3.64 -1.64 30.83
N TRP A 290 -2.58 -0.97 30.39
CA TRP A 290 -2.54 0.48 30.32
C TRP A 290 -3.58 1.05 29.36
N ALA A 291 -3.69 0.51 28.15
CA ALA A 291 -4.64 0.99 27.15
C ALA A 291 -6.08 0.89 27.65
N VAL A 292 -6.47 -0.24 28.26
CA VAL A 292 -7.84 -0.48 28.69
C VAL A 292 -8.15 0.21 30.02
N ARG A 293 -7.26 0.12 31.02
CA ARG A 293 -7.54 0.64 32.37
C ARG A 293 -7.26 2.12 32.53
N THR A 294 -6.16 2.60 31.93
CA THR A 294 -5.69 3.99 32.10
C THR A 294 -6.15 4.89 30.95
N ALA A 295 -5.79 4.53 29.73
CA ALA A 295 -6.08 5.33 28.54
C ALA A 295 -7.54 5.25 28.08
N LYS A 296 -8.28 4.19 28.47
CA LYS A 296 -9.66 3.91 28.05
C LYS A 296 -9.80 3.83 26.51
N LEU A 297 -8.78 3.34 25.83
CA LEU A 297 -8.76 3.18 24.39
C LEU A 297 -9.13 1.75 23.98
N PRO A 298 -9.91 1.60 22.90
CA PRO A 298 -10.13 0.30 22.27
C PRO A 298 -8.80 -0.32 21.80
N VAL A 299 -8.69 -1.64 21.91
CA VAL A 299 -7.51 -2.39 21.48
C VAL A 299 -7.86 -3.28 20.30
N VAL A 300 -7.07 -3.15 19.24
CA VAL A 300 -7.02 -4.08 18.11
C VAL A 300 -5.85 -5.04 18.36
N GLY A 301 -6.09 -6.34 18.40
CA GLY A 301 -5.06 -7.35 18.66
C GLY A 301 -4.71 -8.13 17.40
N GLY A 302 -3.46 -8.52 17.25
CA GLY A 302 -3.01 -9.37 16.17
C GLY A 302 -1.98 -8.73 15.22
N PRO A 303 -1.67 -9.37 14.08
CA PRO A 303 -2.27 -10.64 13.59
C PRO A 303 -2.08 -11.80 14.57
N LEU A 304 -3.10 -12.68 14.67
CA LEU A 304 -2.98 -13.90 15.45
C LEU A 304 -2.00 -14.87 14.80
N ILE A 305 -2.11 -15.00 13.47
CA ILE A 305 -1.10 -15.69 12.66
C ILE A 305 -0.61 -14.77 11.54
N ASP A 306 0.69 -14.78 11.33
CA ASP A 306 1.35 -14.05 10.26
C ASP A 306 2.52 -14.90 9.76
N PHE A 307 2.41 -15.34 8.50
CA PHE A 307 3.42 -16.20 7.90
C PHE A 307 4.50 -15.44 7.12
N ARG A 308 4.58 -14.13 7.31
CA ARG A 308 5.72 -13.36 6.82
C ARG A 308 6.98 -13.70 7.64
N PRO A 309 8.18 -13.63 7.04
CA PRO A 309 9.43 -14.04 7.68
C PRO A 309 9.68 -13.40 9.05
N GLN A 310 9.25 -12.14 9.22
CA GLN A 310 9.50 -11.38 10.43
C GLN A 310 8.62 -11.79 11.62
N ALA A 311 7.58 -12.57 11.40
CA ALA A 311 6.56 -12.90 12.40
C ALA A 311 6.57 -14.36 12.85
N VAL A 312 7.18 -15.25 12.06
CA VAL A 312 7.21 -16.68 12.29
C VAL A 312 8.35 -17.05 13.25
N PRO A 313 8.11 -17.86 14.31
CA PRO A 313 9.19 -18.37 15.16
C PRO A 313 10.01 -19.43 14.43
N GLU A 314 11.33 -19.42 14.65
CA GLU A 314 12.27 -20.33 13.98
C GLU A 314 11.94 -21.82 14.18
N TRP A 315 11.46 -22.20 15.36
CA TRP A 315 11.13 -23.58 15.66
C TRP A 315 9.96 -24.13 14.84
N LEU A 316 9.08 -23.25 14.31
CA LEU A 316 7.91 -23.66 13.53
C LEU A 316 8.30 -24.21 12.15
N PHE A 317 9.46 -23.82 11.61
CA PHE A 317 9.93 -24.28 10.30
C PHE A 317 10.24 -25.78 10.23
N ILE A 318 10.40 -26.45 11.37
CA ILE A 318 10.53 -27.92 11.42
C ILE A 318 9.32 -28.60 10.79
N TRP A 319 8.15 -27.97 10.87
CA TRP A 319 6.87 -28.46 10.39
C TRP A 319 6.47 -27.92 9.01
N GLU A 320 7.39 -27.32 8.25
CA GLU A 320 7.09 -26.69 6.94
C GLU A 320 6.48 -27.65 5.91
N ASN A 321 6.69 -28.95 6.05
CA ASN A 321 6.18 -30.00 5.16
C ASN A 321 5.10 -30.88 5.83
N ASP A 322 4.71 -30.62 7.06
CA ASP A 322 3.66 -31.33 7.80
C ASP A 322 2.50 -30.38 8.11
N TYR A 323 1.55 -30.33 7.20
CA TYR A 323 0.40 -29.43 7.32
C TYR A 323 -0.49 -29.73 8.53
N GLU A 324 -0.72 -31.01 8.85
CA GLU A 324 -1.59 -31.37 9.95
C GLU A 324 -1.02 -30.90 11.29
N THR A 325 0.27 -31.14 11.52
CA THR A 325 0.96 -30.63 12.71
C THR A 325 1.01 -29.11 12.73
N LEU A 326 1.30 -28.46 11.60
CA LEU A 326 1.29 -27.00 11.50
C LEU A 326 -0.09 -26.43 11.85
N ARG A 327 -1.16 -27.05 11.37
CA ARG A 327 -2.55 -26.68 11.62
C ARG A 327 -2.92 -26.76 13.10
N ASP A 328 -2.50 -27.84 13.77
CA ASP A 328 -2.75 -28.04 15.20
C ASP A 328 -2.00 -27.00 16.04
N LEU A 329 -0.75 -26.71 15.72
CA LEU A 329 0.03 -25.66 16.36
C LEU A 329 -0.58 -24.27 16.19
N VAL A 330 -1.07 -23.94 15.00
CA VAL A 330 -1.84 -22.71 14.75
C VAL A 330 -3.11 -22.66 15.60
N PHE A 331 -3.84 -23.77 15.71
CA PHE A 331 -5.04 -23.84 16.55
C PHE A 331 -4.71 -23.54 18.03
N GLU A 332 -3.69 -24.20 18.56
CA GLU A 332 -3.25 -24.00 19.96
C GLU A 332 -2.80 -22.57 20.22
N HIS A 333 -2.03 -21.97 19.32
CA HIS A 333 -1.58 -20.60 19.42
C HIS A 333 -2.76 -19.61 19.43
N VAL A 334 -3.67 -19.70 18.47
CA VAL A 334 -4.87 -18.85 18.41
C VAL A 334 -5.72 -19.02 19.66
N GLN A 335 -5.89 -20.25 20.14
CA GLN A 335 -6.64 -20.54 21.37
C GLN A 335 -5.98 -19.88 22.58
N ALA A 336 -4.68 -19.98 22.74
CA ALA A 336 -3.94 -19.41 23.85
C ALA A 336 -4.09 -17.88 23.90
N VAL A 337 -3.82 -17.21 22.77
CA VAL A 337 -3.82 -15.76 22.67
C VAL A 337 -5.24 -15.19 22.83
N VAL A 338 -6.22 -15.72 22.10
CA VAL A 338 -7.61 -15.22 22.16
C VAL A 338 -8.21 -15.45 23.55
N THR A 339 -8.01 -16.62 24.17
CA THR A 339 -8.52 -16.91 25.51
C THR A 339 -7.97 -15.92 26.53
N ARG A 340 -6.70 -15.55 26.43
CA ARG A 340 -6.07 -14.59 27.35
C ARG A 340 -6.68 -13.20 27.22
N TYR A 341 -6.87 -12.70 25.99
CA TYR A 341 -7.20 -11.29 25.74
C TYR A 341 -8.66 -11.01 25.35
N ARG A 342 -9.55 -12.01 25.28
CA ARG A 342 -10.95 -11.86 24.87
C ARG A 342 -11.79 -10.84 25.66
N ARG A 343 -11.32 -10.42 26.85
CA ARG A 343 -12.02 -9.42 27.68
C ARG A 343 -11.52 -7.99 27.45
N THR A 344 -10.43 -7.82 26.73
CA THR A 344 -9.74 -6.54 26.57
C THR A 344 -9.59 -6.11 25.13
N VAL A 345 -9.40 -7.05 24.21
CA VAL A 345 -9.31 -6.80 22.77
C VAL A 345 -10.73 -6.71 22.19
N THR A 346 -11.00 -5.69 21.40
CA THR A 346 -12.33 -5.45 20.81
C THR A 346 -12.41 -5.92 19.34
N ARG A 347 -11.27 -5.93 18.66
CA ARG A 347 -11.14 -6.37 17.25
C ARG A 347 -9.89 -7.23 17.10
N TRP A 348 -10.02 -8.31 16.33
CA TRP A 348 -8.92 -9.21 16.03
C TRP A 348 -8.53 -9.16 14.55
N THR A 349 -7.26 -8.98 14.28
CA THR A 349 -6.66 -9.34 13.00
C THR A 349 -6.31 -10.83 13.07
N VAL A 350 -7.10 -11.67 12.42
CA VAL A 350 -7.01 -13.12 12.62
C VAL A 350 -5.89 -13.77 11.82
N ALA A 351 -5.59 -13.25 10.63
CA ALA A 351 -4.53 -13.77 9.79
C ALA A 351 -3.93 -12.65 8.95
N SER A 352 -2.64 -12.76 8.64
CA SER A 352 -1.87 -11.91 7.74
C SER A 352 -0.86 -12.75 6.97
N GLY A 353 -0.52 -12.35 5.75
CA GLY A 353 0.57 -12.91 4.97
C GLY A 353 0.44 -14.36 4.51
N LEU A 354 -0.66 -15.06 4.80
CA LEU A 354 -0.87 -16.45 4.37
C LEU A 354 -0.85 -16.58 2.84
N HIS A 355 -1.48 -15.65 2.17
CA HIS A 355 -1.59 -15.62 0.70
C HIS A 355 -0.26 -15.36 -0.02
N VAL A 356 0.70 -14.76 0.66
CA VAL A 356 2.07 -14.55 0.14
C VAL A 356 2.81 -15.89 0.04
N ASN A 357 2.59 -16.78 1.02
CA ASN A 357 3.06 -18.17 1.02
C ASN A 357 4.57 -18.33 0.76
N THR A 358 5.36 -17.49 1.41
CA THR A 358 6.83 -17.48 1.22
C THR A 358 7.53 -18.58 2.03
N ASN A 359 7.05 -18.82 3.26
CA ASN A 359 7.75 -19.64 4.24
C ASN A 359 7.31 -21.09 4.31
N PHE A 360 6.06 -21.35 3.96
CA PHE A 360 5.47 -22.70 4.04
C PHE A 360 5.00 -23.13 2.66
N LYS A 361 5.14 -24.42 2.36
CA LYS A 361 4.76 -25.00 1.05
C LYS A 361 3.32 -25.51 1.09
N ILE A 362 2.38 -24.63 1.49
CA ILE A 362 0.98 -24.98 1.63
C ILE A 362 0.19 -24.68 0.36
N SER A 363 -0.87 -25.48 0.12
CA SER A 363 -1.75 -25.31 -1.05
C SER A 363 -2.77 -24.19 -0.84
N PHE A 364 -3.47 -23.82 -1.91
CA PHE A 364 -4.60 -22.88 -1.84
C PHE A 364 -5.65 -23.33 -0.81
N GLU A 365 -6.04 -24.60 -0.85
CA GLU A 365 -7.03 -25.18 0.05
C GLU A 365 -6.57 -25.12 1.51
N GLN A 366 -5.29 -25.38 1.77
CA GLN A 366 -4.70 -25.30 3.09
C GLN A 366 -4.64 -23.87 3.61
N ILE A 367 -4.30 -22.88 2.75
CA ILE A 367 -4.36 -21.44 3.11
C ILE A 367 -5.78 -21.06 3.52
N MET A 368 -6.78 -21.48 2.74
CA MET A 368 -8.19 -21.20 3.02
C MET A 368 -8.70 -21.93 4.27
N ASP A 369 -8.22 -23.16 4.54
CA ASP A 369 -8.55 -23.89 5.77
C ASP A 369 -7.98 -23.20 7.01
N LEU A 370 -6.72 -22.79 7.00
CA LEU A 370 -6.12 -22.00 8.10
C LEU A 370 -6.87 -20.69 8.33
N THR A 371 -7.20 -19.97 7.26
CA THR A 371 -7.98 -18.73 7.35
C THR A 371 -9.33 -18.97 7.99
N ARG A 372 -10.05 -20.01 7.53
CA ARG A 372 -11.36 -20.40 8.08
C ARG A 372 -11.25 -20.80 9.55
N MET A 373 -10.28 -21.64 9.88
CA MET A 373 -10.05 -22.08 11.26
C MET A 373 -9.81 -20.89 12.20
N CYS A 374 -8.95 -19.96 11.84
CA CYS A 374 -8.66 -18.77 12.65
C CYS A 374 -9.90 -17.91 12.88
N VAL A 375 -10.73 -17.67 11.85
CA VAL A 375 -11.98 -16.93 11.96
C VAL A 375 -12.96 -17.64 12.89
N LEU A 376 -13.22 -18.92 12.64
CA LEU A 376 -14.22 -19.70 13.41
C LEU A 376 -13.79 -19.91 14.86
N LEU A 377 -12.54 -20.22 15.10
CA LEU A 377 -12.01 -20.40 16.46
C LEU A 377 -12.07 -19.09 17.25
N THR A 378 -11.66 -17.96 16.65
CA THR A 378 -11.75 -16.65 17.30
C THR A 378 -13.19 -16.29 17.64
N LYS A 379 -14.15 -16.49 16.71
CA LYS A 379 -15.58 -16.27 16.98
C LYS A 379 -16.13 -17.19 18.06
N LYS A 380 -15.70 -18.45 18.09
CA LYS A 380 -16.11 -19.41 19.14
C LYS A 380 -15.63 -18.98 20.53
N LEU A 381 -14.38 -18.51 20.64
CA LEU A 381 -13.77 -18.10 21.90
C LEU A 381 -14.18 -16.70 22.34
N HIS A 382 -14.52 -15.83 21.38
CA HIS A 382 -14.93 -14.45 21.61
C HIS A 382 -16.05 -14.03 20.64
N PRO A 383 -17.32 -14.44 20.92
CA PRO A 383 -18.45 -14.25 19.99
C PRO A 383 -18.75 -12.80 19.59
N THR A 384 -18.51 -11.86 20.50
CA THR A 384 -18.78 -10.43 20.29
C THR A 384 -17.64 -9.67 19.58
N ALA A 385 -16.50 -10.32 19.41
CA ALA A 385 -15.35 -9.68 18.77
C ALA A 385 -15.63 -9.30 17.31
N LYS A 386 -15.07 -8.19 16.88
CA LYS A 386 -14.96 -7.85 15.47
C LYS A 386 -13.77 -8.55 14.86
N ILE A 387 -13.95 -9.12 13.67
CA ILE A 387 -12.92 -9.86 12.94
C ILE A 387 -12.51 -9.06 11.71
N GLN A 388 -11.21 -8.90 11.52
CA GLN A 388 -10.65 -8.42 10.26
C GLN A 388 -9.63 -9.41 9.70
N LEU A 389 -9.64 -9.56 8.38
CA LEU A 389 -8.66 -10.34 7.63
C LEU A 389 -7.67 -9.37 7.00
N GLU A 390 -6.37 -9.55 7.28
CA GLU A 390 -5.35 -8.65 6.77
C GLU A 390 -4.74 -9.17 5.47
N VAL A 391 -4.73 -8.30 4.47
CA VAL A 391 -4.02 -8.48 3.21
C VAL A 391 -2.68 -7.74 3.32
N ALA A 392 -1.62 -8.50 3.50
CA ALA A 392 -0.25 -8.00 3.40
C ALA A 392 0.13 -7.82 1.93
N GLN A 393 1.02 -6.88 1.63
CA GLN A 393 1.50 -6.62 0.26
C GLN A 393 0.34 -6.52 -0.77
N PRO A 394 -0.59 -5.59 -0.61
CA PRO A 394 -1.86 -5.57 -1.33
C PRO A 394 -1.73 -5.29 -2.84
N TRP A 395 -0.57 -4.85 -3.33
CA TRP A 395 -0.28 -4.77 -4.77
C TRP A 395 0.11 -6.10 -5.41
N GLY A 396 0.50 -7.11 -4.60
CA GLY A 396 0.67 -8.48 -5.06
C GLY A 396 1.96 -8.77 -5.84
N GLU A 397 2.98 -7.91 -5.77
CA GLU A 397 4.27 -8.06 -6.48
C GLU A 397 4.87 -9.46 -6.31
N TYR A 398 4.74 -10.05 -5.12
CA TYR A 398 5.21 -11.39 -4.79
C TYR A 398 4.66 -12.48 -5.71
N HIS A 399 3.47 -12.27 -6.28
CA HIS A 399 2.80 -13.30 -7.11
C HIS A 399 3.53 -13.53 -8.44
N ALA A 400 4.23 -12.53 -8.95
CA ALA A 400 5.03 -12.66 -10.16
C ALA A 400 6.13 -13.73 -10.03
N ASN A 401 6.71 -13.89 -8.83
CA ASN A 401 7.84 -14.77 -8.56
C ASN A 401 7.49 -15.99 -7.71
N ASN A 402 6.26 -16.09 -7.19
CA ASN A 402 5.84 -17.18 -6.31
C ASN A 402 4.57 -17.88 -6.82
N ARG A 403 4.74 -19.00 -7.52
CA ARG A 403 3.63 -19.82 -8.08
C ARG A 403 2.68 -20.41 -7.06
N ARG A 404 3.08 -20.45 -5.79
CA ARG A 404 2.24 -21.00 -4.70
C ARG A 404 1.45 -19.93 -3.97
N SER A 405 1.71 -18.67 -4.25
CA SER A 405 1.01 -17.56 -3.66
C SER A 405 -0.38 -17.37 -4.29
N ILE A 406 -1.21 -16.58 -3.63
CA ILE A 406 -2.54 -16.20 -4.13
C ILE A 406 -2.53 -14.68 -4.35
N PRO A 407 -3.05 -14.17 -5.48
CA PRO A 407 -3.22 -12.73 -5.66
C PRO A 407 -4.02 -12.13 -4.50
N PRO A 408 -3.64 -10.94 -4.00
CA PRO A 408 -4.17 -10.40 -2.74
C PRO A 408 -5.69 -10.16 -2.79
N TYR A 409 -6.21 -9.64 -3.91
CA TYR A 409 -7.65 -9.44 -4.07
C TYR A 409 -8.41 -10.78 -4.10
N LEU A 410 -7.91 -11.76 -4.85
CA LEU A 410 -8.53 -13.10 -4.94
C LEU A 410 -8.57 -13.81 -3.59
N TYR A 411 -7.53 -13.67 -2.77
CA TYR A 411 -7.51 -14.22 -1.41
C TYR A 411 -8.62 -13.62 -0.54
N ALA A 412 -8.74 -12.30 -0.55
CA ALA A 412 -9.78 -11.62 0.23
C ALA A 412 -11.19 -11.94 -0.30
N GLU A 413 -11.37 -11.96 -1.62
CA GLU A 413 -12.63 -12.33 -2.28
C GLU A 413 -13.05 -13.77 -1.94
N ALA A 414 -12.12 -14.73 -2.04
CA ALA A 414 -12.38 -16.13 -1.69
C ALA A 414 -12.82 -16.27 -0.22
N ALA A 415 -12.20 -15.54 0.70
CA ALA A 415 -12.58 -15.55 2.11
C ALA A 415 -13.97 -14.95 2.35
N VAL A 416 -14.33 -13.87 1.65
CA VAL A 416 -15.67 -13.27 1.71
C VAL A 416 -16.71 -14.18 1.08
N ALA A 417 -16.43 -14.73 -0.11
CA ALA A 417 -17.32 -15.64 -0.83
C ALA A 417 -17.58 -16.96 -0.09
N ALA A 418 -16.60 -17.42 0.71
CA ALA A 418 -16.77 -18.59 1.59
C ALA A 418 -17.73 -18.33 2.77
N GLY A 419 -18.32 -17.13 2.88
CA GLY A 419 -19.28 -16.79 3.95
C GLY A 419 -18.64 -16.68 5.33
N LEU A 420 -17.33 -16.45 5.42
CA LEU A 420 -16.67 -16.28 6.71
C LEU A 420 -17.16 -15.00 7.40
N SER A 421 -17.35 -15.07 8.72
CA SER A 421 -17.81 -13.95 9.54
C SER A 421 -16.73 -12.88 9.69
N ILE A 422 -16.32 -12.27 8.57
CA ILE A 422 -15.34 -11.19 8.49
C ILE A 422 -16.09 -9.85 8.52
N ASP A 423 -15.78 -9.01 9.51
CA ASP A 423 -16.40 -7.69 9.70
C ASP A 423 -15.70 -6.59 8.88
N ALA A 424 -14.42 -6.78 8.50
CA ALA A 424 -13.66 -5.84 7.68
C ALA A 424 -12.49 -6.53 6.97
N ILE A 425 -12.09 -5.99 5.81
CA ILE A 425 -10.80 -6.32 5.19
C ILE A 425 -9.77 -5.29 5.66
N ALA A 426 -8.64 -5.77 6.12
CA ALA A 426 -7.53 -4.93 6.59
C ALA A 426 -6.44 -4.87 5.52
N LEU A 427 -5.97 -3.68 5.20
CA LEU A 427 -4.91 -3.48 4.22
C LEU A 427 -3.65 -2.97 4.93
N ARG A 428 -2.53 -3.64 4.68
CA ARG A 428 -1.20 -3.22 5.11
C ARG A 428 -0.54 -2.44 3.99
N VAL A 429 -0.47 -1.12 4.13
CA VAL A 429 -0.03 -0.18 3.08
C VAL A 429 1.19 0.60 3.57
N GLN A 430 2.30 -0.08 3.66
CA GLN A 430 3.60 0.51 4.03
C GLN A 430 4.43 0.72 2.77
N MET A 431 5.20 1.80 2.70
CA MET A 431 6.02 2.16 1.55
C MET A 431 7.42 2.59 1.96
N GLY A 432 8.35 2.54 1.02
CA GLY A 432 9.70 3.05 1.22
C GLY A 432 10.59 2.15 2.08
N HIS A 433 10.31 0.85 2.14
CA HIS A 433 11.07 -0.12 2.90
C HIS A 433 11.82 -1.10 2.00
N ALA A 434 12.99 -1.56 2.43
CA ALA A 434 13.87 -2.43 1.65
C ALA A 434 13.45 -3.91 1.67
N GLU A 435 12.16 -4.18 1.57
CA GLU A 435 11.60 -5.53 1.47
C GLU A 435 10.58 -5.61 0.32
N PRO A 436 10.40 -6.78 -0.30
CA PRO A 436 9.37 -6.97 -1.33
C PRO A 436 7.98 -6.55 -0.84
N GLY A 437 7.22 -5.87 -1.69
CA GLY A 437 5.87 -5.41 -1.39
C GLY A 437 5.79 -4.04 -0.71
N PHE A 438 6.92 -3.40 -0.40
CA PHE A 438 6.98 -2.07 0.22
C PHE A 438 7.51 -0.99 -0.73
N ALA A 439 7.56 -1.25 -2.02
CA ALA A 439 7.98 -0.29 -3.04
C ALA A 439 7.09 0.96 -3.02
N THR A 440 7.74 2.10 -3.21
CA THR A 440 7.04 3.39 -3.18
C THR A 440 6.19 3.59 -4.42
N ARG A 441 4.97 4.08 -4.23
CA ARG A 441 4.01 4.48 -5.26
C ARG A 441 3.47 5.88 -5.01
N ASP A 442 2.89 6.48 -6.04
CA ASP A 442 2.23 7.78 -5.94
C ASP A 442 0.88 7.73 -5.21
N MET A 443 0.35 8.89 -4.86
CA MET A 443 -0.88 9.01 -4.07
C MET A 443 -2.14 8.58 -4.83
N MET A 444 -2.15 8.65 -6.16
CA MET A 444 -3.29 8.17 -6.95
C MET A 444 -3.35 6.64 -6.94
N ALA A 445 -2.19 5.97 -7.00
CA ALA A 445 -2.11 4.52 -6.87
C ALA A 445 -2.60 4.04 -5.49
N LEU A 446 -2.24 4.75 -4.40
CA LEU A 446 -2.76 4.47 -3.06
C LEU A 446 -4.29 4.58 -3.01
N SER A 447 -4.85 5.66 -3.56
CA SER A 447 -6.30 5.88 -3.60
C SER A 447 -7.02 4.78 -4.39
N ALA A 448 -6.47 4.40 -5.55
CA ALA A 448 -7.05 3.37 -6.41
C ALA A 448 -7.00 1.97 -5.77
N LEU A 449 -5.93 1.66 -5.03
CA LEU A 449 -5.86 0.41 -4.26
C LEU A 449 -7.02 0.29 -3.26
N LEU A 450 -7.31 1.35 -2.52
CA LEU A 450 -8.44 1.37 -1.59
C LEU A 450 -9.78 1.18 -2.31
N ASP A 451 -9.96 1.88 -3.44
CA ASP A 451 -11.17 1.77 -4.26
C ASP A 451 -11.36 0.33 -4.80
N LYS A 452 -10.27 -0.34 -5.22
CA LYS A 452 -10.30 -1.73 -5.68
C LYS A 452 -10.82 -2.69 -4.60
N PHE A 453 -10.27 -2.63 -3.38
CA PHE A 453 -10.71 -3.49 -2.28
C PHE A 453 -12.09 -3.15 -1.73
N ALA A 454 -12.57 -1.92 -1.93
CA ALA A 454 -13.95 -1.54 -1.59
C ALA A 454 -14.99 -2.38 -2.34
N GLY A 455 -14.64 -2.86 -3.55
CA GLY A 455 -15.49 -3.76 -4.35
C GLY A 455 -15.84 -5.11 -3.68
N LEU A 456 -15.15 -5.47 -2.59
CA LEU A 456 -15.48 -6.64 -1.77
C LEU A 456 -16.70 -6.43 -0.85
N GLU A 457 -17.34 -5.27 -0.90
CA GLU A 457 -18.55 -4.93 -0.13
C GLU A 457 -18.38 -5.09 1.38
N LYS A 458 -17.14 -4.91 1.86
CA LYS A 458 -16.79 -4.92 3.28
C LYS A 458 -16.16 -3.58 3.68
N PRO A 459 -16.37 -3.15 4.93
CA PRO A 459 -15.57 -2.07 5.51
C PRO A 459 -14.08 -2.36 5.34
N ILE A 460 -13.30 -1.31 5.01
CA ILE A 460 -11.85 -1.39 4.94
C ILE A 460 -11.25 -0.82 6.22
N THR A 461 -10.23 -1.46 6.74
CA THR A 461 -9.32 -0.90 7.74
C THR A 461 -7.92 -0.80 7.13
N VAL A 462 -7.28 0.34 7.24
CA VAL A 462 -5.85 0.42 6.91
C VAL A 462 -5.10 0.06 8.18
N SER A 463 -4.74 -1.23 8.30
CA SER A 463 -4.21 -1.82 9.54
C SER A 463 -2.78 -1.43 9.84
N ALA A 464 -2.02 -1.11 8.79
CA ALA A 464 -0.67 -0.58 8.90
C ALA A 464 -0.39 0.34 7.72
N ILE A 465 -0.21 1.64 8.01
CA ILE A 465 0.30 2.62 7.05
C ILE A 465 1.58 3.21 7.60
N GLY A 466 2.57 3.44 6.74
CA GLY A 466 3.84 3.98 7.20
C GLY A 466 4.81 4.24 6.06
N ALA A 467 5.77 5.13 6.35
CA ALA A 467 6.91 5.44 5.51
C ALA A 467 8.10 5.81 6.41
N PRO A 468 9.34 5.61 5.97
CA PRO A 468 10.51 5.88 6.80
C PRO A 468 10.80 7.38 6.95
N SER A 469 11.49 7.77 8.01
CA SER A 469 11.95 9.14 8.28
C SER A 469 13.45 9.35 7.97
N ALA A 470 14.08 8.35 7.39
CA ALA A 470 15.48 8.40 6.95
C ALA A 470 15.65 7.49 5.72
N PRO A 471 16.65 7.74 4.87
CA PRO A 471 16.99 6.82 3.80
C PRO A 471 17.31 5.44 4.36
N ILE A 472 16.78 4.40 3.72
CA ILE A 472 17.06 3.02 4.09
C ILE A 472 18.16 2.51 3.17
N THR A 473 19.25 2.01 3.77
CA THR A 473 20.28 1.32 3.00
C THR A 473 19.73 -0.04 2.58
N PRO A 474 19.67 -0.32 1.28
CA PRO A 474 19.25 -1.64 0.81
C PRO A 474 20.16 -2.71 1.39
N LEU A 475 19.57 -3.67 2.08
CA LEU A 475 20.28 -4.84 2.57
C LEU A 475 19.84 -6.05 1.75
N PRO A 476 20.72 -7.03 1.49
CA PRO A 476 20.30 -8.28 0.89
C PRO A 476 19.16 -8.89 1.70
N PHE A 477 18.05 -9.12 1.05
CA PHE A 477 16.87 -9.71 1.72
C PHE A 477 17.14 -11.20 1.97
N ARG A 478 16.83 -11.67 3.17
CA ARG A 478 16.87 -13.10 3.52
C ARG A 478 15.51 -13.51 4.06
N PRO A 479 14.76 -14.33 3.34
CA PRO A 479 13.41 -14.73 3.75
C PRO A 479 13.40 -15.48 5.08
N ARG A 480 14.48 -16.18 5.42
CA ARG A 480 14.67 -16.85 6.72
C ARG A 480 16.15 -16.99 7.07
N ALA A 481 16.44 -17.33 8.32
CA ALA A 481 17.81 -17.66 8.73
C ALA A 481 18.36 -18.83 7.91
N GLY A 482 19.57 -18.68 7.39
CA GLY A 482 20.22 -19.69 6.55
C GLY A 482 19.78 -19.74 5.08
N ALA A 483 18.80 -18.94 4.65
CA ALA A 483 18.46 -18.79 3.25
C ALA A 483 19.56 -17.99 2.51
N GLU A 484 19.70 -18.23 1.20
CA GLU A 484 20.52 -17.40 0.35
C GLU A 484 19.96 -15.97 0.34
N ALA A 485 20.87 -14.99 0.27
CA ALA A 485 20.47 -13.59 0.20
C ALA A 485 19.99 -13.30 -1.22
N GLU A 486 18.79 -12.72 -1.33
CA GLU A 486 18.31 -12.14 -2.57
C GLU A 486 19.00 -10.79 -2.81
N ASP A 487 18.95 -10.30 -4.06
CA ASP A 487 19.49 -8.99 -4.40
C ASP A 487 18.89 -7.88 -3.52
N ALA A 488 19.71 -6.88 -3.23
CA ALA A 488 19.32 -5.78 -2.37
C ALA A 488 18.10 -5.03 -2.96
N TYR A 489 17.01 -4.97 -2.19
CA TYR A 489 15.77 -4.33 -2.61
C TYR A 489 15.82 -2.82 -2.38
N GLU A 490 15.73 -2.02 -3.46
CA GLU A 490 15.64 -0.57 -3.36
C GLU A 490 14.17 -0.13 -3.24
N PRO A 491 13.76 0.46 -2.09
CA PRO A 491 12.34 0.72 -1.82
C PRO A 491 11.77 1.90 -2.61
N GLY A 492 12.63 2.73 -3.19
CA GLY A 492 12.24 4.00 -3.76
C GLY A 492 11.92 5.08 -2.71
N PHE A 493 11.50 6.23 -3.19
CA PHE A 493 11.11 7.37 -2.35
C PHE A 493 10.08 8.24 -3.08
N TRP A 494 9.29 8.97 -2.29
CA TRP A 494 8.26 9.86 -2.81
C TRP A 494 8.73 11.31 -2.73
N ARG A 495 8.74 12.00 -3.88
CA ARG A 495 9.14 13.41 -4.11
C ARG A 495 10.58 13.75 -3.73
N GLN A 496 11.08 13.28 -2.62
CA GLN A 496 12.44 13.48 -2.16
C GLN A 496 12.92 12.28 -1.33
N PRO A 497 14.24 12.08 -1.21
CA PRO A 497 14.78 11.03 -0.34
C PRO A 497 14.18 11.13 1.06
N TRP A 498 13.91 9.95 1.65
CA TRP A 498 13.23 9.87 2.94
C TRP A 498 13.96 10.67 4.02
N SER A 499 13.21 11.46 4.75
CA SER A 499 13.60 12.32 5.85
C SER A 499 12.39 12.50 6.77
N GLU A 500 12.57 13.08 7.95
CA GLU A 500 11.44 13.38 8.83
C GLU A 500 10.41 14.31 8.18
N GLN A 501 10.86 15.24 7.34
CA GLN A 501 9.97 16.12 6.59
C GLN A 501 9.23 15.34 5.50
N ALA A 502 9.94 14.51 4.72
CA ALA A 502 9.32 13.65 3.69
C ALA A 502 8.29 12.70 4.28
N GLN A 503 8.60 12.07 5.43
CA GLN A 503 7.66 11.23 6.17
C GLN A 503 6.42 12.03 6.59
N THR A 504 6.60 13.25 7.10
CA THR A 504 5.51 14.11 7.56
C THR A 504 4.59 14.54 6.42
N ASP A 505 5.16 14.91 5.27
CA ASP A 505 4.42 15.32 4.09
C ASP A 505 3.66 14.14 3.48
N TRP A 506 4.31 12.98 3.36
CA TRP A 506 3.70 11.75 2.91
C TRP A 506 2.55 11.31 3.83
N LEU A 507 2.80 11.28 5.16
CA LEU A 507 1.79 10.96 6.18
C LEU A 507 0.56 11.85 6.02
N THR A 508 0.77 13.15 5.85
CA THR A 508 -0.32 14.12 5.73
C THR A 508 -1.24 13.78 4.57
N GLN A 509 -0.68 13.48 3.40
CA GLN A 509 -1.48 13.16 2.23
C GLN A 509 -2.08 11.75 2.31
N ALA A 510 -1.27 10.74 2.62
CA ALA A 510 -1.69 9.36 2.65
C ALA A 510 -2.80 9.10 3.69
N VAL A 511 -2.64 9.60 4.92
CA VAL A 511 -3.67 9.46 5.96
C VAL A 511 -4.94 10.22 5.58
N SER A 512 -4.83 11.44 5.01
CA SER A 512 -6.01 12.20 4.57
C SER A 512 -6.78 11.49 3.45
N ILE A 513 -6.08 10.91 2.47
CA ILE A 513 -6.69 10.11 1.40
C ILE A 513 -7.41 8.89 1.99
N CYS A 514 -6.77 8.14 2.87
CA CYS A 514 -7.40 7.00 3.52
C CYS A 514 -8.67 7.42 4.31
N CYS A 515 -8.56 8.50 5.08
CA CYS A 515 -9.67 9.01 5.89
C CYS A 515 -10.83 9.56 5.05
N SER A 516 -10.59 10.01 3.83
CA SER A 516 -11.62 10.55 2.95
C SER A 516 -12.61 9.48 2.46
N LYS A 517 -12.16 8.24 2.33
CA LYS A 517 -12.95 7.15 1.76
C LYS A 517 -14.11 6.76 2.68
N PRO A 518 -15.38 6.78 2.19
CA PRO A 518 -16.55 6.53 3.04
C PRO A 518 -16.63 5.11 3.60
N TYR A 519 -15.93 4.16 3.00
CA TYR A 519 -15.84 2.75 3.39
C TYR A 519 -14.63 2.44 4.29
N VAL A 520 -13.72 3.39 4.53
CA VAL A 520 -12.58 3.20 5.44
C VAL A 520 -12.99 3.48 6.87
N HIS A 521 -12.96 2.43 7.71
CA HIS A 521 -13.34 2.51 9.13
C HIS A 521 -12.25 3.16 9.98
N SER A 522 -11.00 2.77 9.76
CA SER A 522 -9.88 3.22 10.59
C SER A 522 -8.56 3.18 9.85
N VAL A 523 -7.64 4.05 10.28
CA VAL A 523 -6.27 4.14 9.75
C VAL A 523 -5.31 4.02 10.93
N CYS A 524 -4.38 3.07 10.86
CA CYS A 524 -3.39 2.78 11.89
C CYS A 524 -1.99 3.08 11.39
N TRP A 525 -1.30 4.04 12.00
CA TRP A 525 0.12 4.28 11.71
C TRP A 525 0.98 3.15 12.30
N HIS A 526 1.90 2.65 11.57
CA HIS A 526 2.81 1.58 11.98
C HIS A 526 4.27 2.01 11.72
N GLU A 527 5.04 2.34 12.79
CA GLU A 527 4.94 2.07 14.22
C GLU A 527 4.88 3.36 15.07
N LEU A 528 4.68 3.21 16.39
CA LEU A 528 4.72 4.34 17.33
C LEU A 528 6.13 4.92 17.49
N ALA A 529 7.15 4.08 17.64
CA ALA A 529 8.54 4.51 17.85
C ALA A 529 9.50 3.68 17.00
N ASP A 530 10.60 4.29 16.59
CA ASP A 530 11.69 3.57 15.94
C ASP A 530 12.20 2.44 16.83
N ALA A 531 12.57 1.34 16.21
CA ALA A 531 13.22 0.25 16.93
C ALA A 531 14.58 0.70 17.48
N PRO A 532 14.94 0.26 18.69
CA PRO A 532 16.27 0.55 19.21
C PRO A 532 17.37 -0.12 18.35
N PRO A 533 18.58 0.45 18.29
CA PRO A 533 19.67 -0.12 17.48
C PRO A 533 20.04 -1.56 17.83
N SER A 534 19.69 -2.02 19.04
CA SER A 534 19.93 -3.39 19.53
C SER A 534 18.83 -4.38 19.13
N ALA A 535 17.75 -3.91 18.51
CA ALA A 535 16.68 -4.80 18.06
C ALA A 535 17.16 -5.64 16.87
N ALA A 536 16.84 -6.92 16.91
CA ALA A 536 16.88 -7.75 15.71
C ALA A 536 16.02 -7.08 14.62
N ILE A 537 16.42 -7.22 13.37
CA ILE A 537 15.89 -6.53 12.18
C ILE A 537 14.42 -6.06 12.37
N PRO A 538 14.20 -4.74 12.54
CA PRO A 538 12.85 -4.21 12.71
C PRO A 538 12.07 -4.35 11.41
N GLU A 539 10.75 -4.51 11.51
CA GLU A 539 9.88 -4.62 10.34
C GLU A 539 9.94 -3.37 9.46
N MET A 540 10.00 -2.19 10.07
CA MET A 540 10.20 -0.91 9.37
C MET A 540 11.17 -0.01 10.15
N PRO A 541 12.47 -0.06 9.85
CA PRO A 541 13.41 0.87 10.43
C PRO A 541 12.99 2.32 10.13
N HIS A 542 13.09 3.17 11.12
CA HIS A 542 12.81 4.62 10.99
C HIS A 542 11.36 5.01 10.65
N ALA A 543 10.39 4.09 10.74
CA ALA A 543 8.99 4.42 10.46
C ALA A 543 8.22 4.99 11.67
N GLY A 544 8.84 5.00 12.86
CA GLY A 544 8.21 5.52 14.08
C GLY A 544 7.83 7.00 14.01
N LEU A 545 6.82 7.37 14.81
CA LEU A 545 6.45 8.76 15.09
C LEU A 545 7.36 9.39 16.14
N LEU A 546 8.05 8.54 16.90
CA LEU A 546 9.09 8.92 17.84
C LEU A 546 10.40 8.24 17.45
N HIS A 547 11.49 8.84 17.86
CA HIS A 547 12.79 8.18 17.87
C HIS A 547 12.82 7.08 18.92
N SER A 548 13.77 6.15 18.83
CA SER A 548 13.95 5.06 19.82
C SER A 548 14.20 5.54 21.25
N ASN A 549 14.70 6.78 21.42
CA ASN A 549 14.89 7.44 22.72
C ASN A 549 13.63 8.16 23.25
N GLY A 550 12.51 8.09 22.53
CA GLY A 550 11.24 8.74 22.90
C GLY A 550 11.11 10.21 22.46
N ALA A 551 12.09 10.78 21.77
CA ALA A 551 11.97 12.12 21.21
C ALA A 551 10.93 12.17 20.08
N HIS A 552 10.17 13.25 20.00
CA HIS A 552 9.10 13.42 19.02
C HIS A 552 9.66 13.75 17.64
N LYS A 553 9.13 13.12 16.60
CA LYS A 553 9.31 13.55 15.21
C LYS A 553 8.19 14.52 14.79
N PRO A 554 8.38 15.35 13.76
CA PRO A 554 7.33 16.23 13.23
C PRO A 554 6.06 15.48 12.82
N SER A 555 6.20 14.24 12.36
CA SER A 555 5.09 13.34 11.99
C SER A 555 4.14 13.04 13.14
N LEU A 556 4.60 12.96 14.39
CA LEU A 556 3.74 12.80 15.57
C LEU A 556 2.81 13.99 15.73
N VAL A 557 3.38 15.21 15.69
CA VAL A 557 2.61 16.45 15.82
C VAL A 557 1.59 16.56 14.70
N ARG A 558 2.01 16.20 13.48
CA ARG A 558 1.13 16.23 12.31
C ARG A 558 -0.02 15.24 12.44
N LEU A 559 0.22 14.01 12.87
CA LEU A 559 -0.85 13.02 13.08
C LEU A 559 -1.87 13.48 14.12
N ALA A 560 -1.41 14.11 15.22
CA ALA A 560 -2.29 14.71 16.21
C ALA A 560 -3.16 15.84 15.61
N GLN A 561 -2.57 16.71 14.78
CA GLN A 561 -3.31 17.77 14.09
C GLN A 561 -4.36 17.21 13.14
N LEU A 562 -4.03 16.18 12.34
CA LEU A 562 -4.97 15.50 11.44
C LEU A 562 -6.16 14.92 12.22
N ARG A 563 -5.86 14.16 13.28
CA ARG A 563 -6.89 13.57 14.15
C ARG A 563 -7.83 14.63 14.75
N ASN A 564 -7.28 15.72 15.28
CA ASN A 564 -8.05 16.78 15.86
C ASN A 564 -8.92 17.51 14.83
N ALA A 565 -8.38 17.81 13.64
CA ALA A 565 -9.15 18.40 12.55
C ALA A 565 -10.35 17.52 12.15
N ILE A 566 -10.14 16.21 12.00
CA ILE A 566 -11.21 15.25 11.69
C ILE A 566 -12.27 15.22 12.80
N LYS A 567 -11.88 15.23 14.07
CA LYS A 567 -12.81 15.29 15.21
C LYS A 567 -13.62 16.60 15.25
N ASP A 568 -12.99 17.70 14.87
CA ASP A 568 -13.64 19.00 14.75
C ASP A 568 -14.51 19.15 13.48
N GLY A 569 -14.66 18.10 12.68
CA GLY A 569 -15.42 18.13 11.43
C GLY A 569 -14.74 18.93 10.31
N LYS A 570 -13.43 19.15 10.38
CA LYS A 570 -12.64 19.93 9.42
C LYS A 570 -11.78 19.03 8.55
N SER A 571 -11.68 19.35 7.27
CA SER A 571 -10.72 18.66 6.39
C SER A 571 -9.30 19.08 6.75
N PRO A 572 -8.39 18.14 7.09
CA PRO A 572 -7.00 18.46 7.38
C PRO A 572 -6.24 18.97 6.15
N LEU A 573 -6.70 18.69 4.94
CA LEU A 573 -6.08 19.19 3.71
C LEU A 573 -6.21 20.71 3.57
N SER A 574 -7.23 21.32 4.18
CA SER A 574 -7.36 22.78 4.25
C SER A 574 -6.31 23.46 5.14
N LEU A 575 -5.61 22.71 6.00
CA LEU A 575 -4.53 23.23 6.84
C LEU A 575 -3.21 23.40 6.08
N GLN A 576 -3.08 22.84 4.87
CA GLN A 576 -1.89 23.00 4.02
C GLN A 576 -1.80 24.35 3.32
N SER A 577 -2.87 25.14 3.28
CA SER A 577 -2.97 26.40 2.55
C SER A 577 -2.46 27.63 3.34
N GLY A 578 -1.92 27.45 4.55
CA GLY A 578 -1.31 28.51 5.33
C GLY A 578 0.20 28.56 5.14
N PRO A 579 0.83 29.77 5.07
CA PRO A 579 2.28 29.85 5.04
C PRO A 579 2.85 29.16 6.29
N ALA A 580 3.88 28.33 6.08
CA ALA A 580 4.64 27.75 7.18
C ALA A 580 5.13 28.91 8.09
N ARG A 581 4.58 29.01 9.29
CA ARG A 581 5.07 29.91 10.36
C ARG A 581 6.11 29.17 11.18
#